data_7a3aca60576a8f4930b0e30caba48e26
#
_entry.id   7a3aca60576a8f4930b0e30caba48e26
#
_cell.length_a   1.000
_cell.length_b   1.000
_cell.length_c   1.000
_cell.angle_alpha   90.00
_cell.angle_beta   90.00
_cell.angle_gamma   90.00
#
_symmetry.space_group_name_H-M   'P 1'
#
loop_
_entity.id
_entity.type
_entity.pdbx_description
1 polymer ?
#
loop_
_entity_poly.entity_id
_entity_poly.type
_entity_poly.pdbx_seq_one_letter_code
_entity_poly.pdbx_strand_id
1 'polypeptide(L)'
;MTKIKTAIIGAAGYTGGELLRLLVNHPQCELVYVHSNSQKGLPVTSVHPDLIGDCDLVFTDQVQTEGIEAVFLGLPHGETKGFLENHSFSDQTVIIDLSTDFRDESNGFIYGLPEINKNRIQSSKRIANPGCFATGIQLALLPAISKGWVKETLHVSGITGSTGAGKKLAETSHFSYRTGNMSVYKLFNHQHLKEIKQTFSQINSFYDSEILFVPYRGNFSRGIWITAYFPFEGTQDEALKAYQEFYQDAAFTFVSEQDIDLKQAVNTNKCILHVQKQEGQLVIYSAIDNLLKGASGQAVQNFNLAFGLDEKTGLNLKSIAF
;
A
#
# COMPACT_ATOMS: atom_id res chain seq x y z
N MET A 1 -20.22 -20.48 -3.15
CA MET A 1 -20.42 -19.08 -3.56
C MET A 1 -19.85 -18.92 -4.95
N THR A 2 -20.50 -18.20 -5.83
CA THR A 2 -19.95 -17.81 -7.14
C THR A 2 -18.73 -16.94 -6.92
N LYS A 3 -17.67 -17.15 -7.70
CA LYS A 3 -16.45 -16.31 -7.63
C LYS A 3 -16.73 -14.94 -8.24
N ILE A 4 -16.07 -13.92 -7.70
CA ILE A 4 -16.16 -12.52 -8.13
C ILE A 4 -15.35 -12.34 -9.42
N LYS A 5 -16.00 -11.95 -10.52
CA LYS A 5 -15.36 -11.72 -11.80
C LYS A 5 -14.50 -10.46 -11.77
N THR A 6 -13.20 -10.66 -11.85
CA THR A 6 -12.20 -9.63 -11.59
C THR A 6 -11.29 -9.41 -12.79
N ALA A 7 -10.92 -8.16 -13.03
CA ALA A 7 -9.95 -7.77 -14.04
C ALA A 7 -8.78 -6.97 -13.44
N ILE A 8 -7.62 -7.04 -14.09
CA ILE A 8 -6.45 -6.23 -13.73
C ILE A 8 -6.02 -5.42 -14.94
N ILE A 9 -6.05 -4.09 -14.82
CA ILE A 9 -5.55 -3.15 -15.83
C ILE A 9 -4.13 -2.72 -15.45
N GLY A 10 -3.19 -2.76 -16.40
CA GLY A 10 -1.77 -2.48 -16.12
C GLY A 10 -1.01 -3.66 -15.47
N ALA A 11 -1.43 -4.88 -15.79
CA ALA A 11 -1.00 -6.11 -15.12
C ALA A 11 0.48 -6.49 -15.36
N ALA A 12 1.22 -5.86 -16.29
CA ALA A 12 2.63 -6.19 -16.58
C ALA A 12 3.65 -5.53 -15.65
N GLY A 13 3.24 -4.59 -14.79
CA GLY A 13 4.09 -3.93 -13.79
C GLY A 13 4.30 -4.78 -12.53
N TYR A 14 5.13 -4.29 -11.59
CA TYR A 14 5.37 -5.00 -10.31
C TYR A 14 4.09 -5.13 -9.46
N THR A 15 3.29 -4.09 -9.35
CA THR A 15 2.01 -4.15 -8.63
C THR A 15 1.02 -5.09 -9.31
N GLY A 16 1.00 -5.10 -10.66
CA GLY A 16 0.19 -6.05 -11.42
C GLY A 16 0.61 -7.50 -11.20
N GLY A 17 1.91 -7.78 -11.20
CA GLY A 17 2.44 -9.12 -10.88
C GLY A 17 2.08 -9.56 -9.45
N GLU A 18 2.17 -8.67 -8.47
CA GLU A 18 1.76 -8.98 -7.10
C GLU A 18 0.24 -9.18 -6.96
N LEU A 19 -0.58 -8.41 -7.68
CA LEU A 19 -2.02 -8.67 -7.74
C LEU A 19 -2.32 -10.05 -8.33
N LEU A 20 -1.65 -10.41 -9.44
CA LEU A 20 -1.76 -11.73 -10.04
C LEU A 20 -1.40 -12.83 -9.04
N ARG A 21 -0.21 -12.73 -8.39
CA ARG A 21 0.29 -13.68 -7.40
C ARG A 21 -0.69 -13.92 -6.26
N LEU A 22 -1.42 -12.89 -5.83
CA LEU A 22 -2.42 -12.98 -4.77
C LEU A 22 -3.76 -13.53 -5.27
N LEU A 23 -4.22 -13.09 -6.45
CA LEU A 23 -5.56 -13.33 -6.94
C LEU A 23 -5.74 -14.66 -7.66
N VAL A 24 -4.70 -15.24 -8.27
CA VAL A 24 -4.77 -16.58 -8.90
C VAL A 24 -5.20 -17.65 -7.90
N ASN A 25 -4.78 -17.55 -6.64
CA ASN A 25 -5.11 -18.47 -5.57
C ASN A 25 -6.17 -17.92 -4.59
N HIS A 26 -6.80 -16.79 -4.90
CA HIS A 26 -7.82 -16.23 -4.03
C HIS A 26 -9.14 -17.00 -4.15
N PRO A 27 -9.70 -17.56 -3.06
CA PRO A 27 -10.81 -18.52 -3.14
C PRO A 27 -12.10 -17.94 -3.71
N GLN A 28 -12.35 -16.63 -3.57
CA GLN A 28 -13.53 -15.94 -4.08
C GLN A 28 -13.27 -15.09 -5.34
N CYS A 29 -12.07 -15.10 -5.92
CA CYS A 29 -11.74 -14.36 -7.14
C CYS A 29 -11.74 -15.28 -8.37
N GLU A 30 -12.27 -14.78 -9.47
CA GLU A 30 -12.11 -15.33 -10.82
C GLU A 30 -11.47 -14.24 -11.69
N LEU A 31 -10.20 -14.42 -12.04
CA LEU A 31 -9.52 -13.53 -12.97
C LEU A 31 -10.05 -13.77 -14.39
N VAL A 32 -10.84 -12.84 -14.92
CA VAL A 32 -11.45 -12.93 -16.24
C VAL A 32 -10.47 -12.53 -17.32
N TYR A 33 -9.76 -11.41 -17.14
CA TYR A 33 -8.71 -10.96 -18.04
C TYR A 33 -7.69 -10.07 -17.34
N VAL A 34 -6.52 -9.96 -17.96
CA VAL A 34 -5.40 -9.13 -17.53
C VAL A 34 -4.93 -8.26 -18.68
N HIS A 35 -4.99 -6.93 -18.47
CA HIS A 35 -4.73 -5.97 -19.53
C HIS A 35 -3.28 -5.46 -19.49
N SER A 36 -2.66 -5.40 -20.66
CA SER A 36 -1.40 -4.69 -20.89
C SER A 36 -1.22 -4.36 -22.38
N ASN A 37 -1.09 -3.07 -22.70
CA ASN A 37 -0.82 -2.63 -24.08
C ASN A 37 0.52 -3.14 -24.60
N SER A 38 1.56 -3.14 -23.76
CA SER A 38 2.94 -3.47 -24.17
C SER A 38 3.21 -4.98 -24.24
N GLN A 39 2.38 -5.82 -23.63
CA GLN A 39 2.57 -7.27 -23.54
C GLN A 39 1.43 -8.07 -24.18
N LYS A 40 0.58 -7.43 -24.96
CA LYS A 40 -0.54 -8.03 -25.68
C LYS A 40 -0.14 -9.33 -26.38
N GLY A 41 -0.94 -10.36 -26.19
CA GLY A 41 -0.77 -11.68 -26.82
C GLY A 41 0.31 -12.57 -26.19
N LEU A 42 1.06 -12.07 -25.19
CA LEU A 42 2.03 -12.89 -24.48
C LEU A 42 1.38 -13.59 -23.28
N PRO A 43 1.77 -14.84 -22.97
CA PRO A 43 1.39 -15.49 -21.71
C PRO A 43 1.84 -14.65 -20.49
N VAL A 44 1.04 -14.64 -19.44
CA VAL A 44 1.36 -13.96 -18.18
C VAL A 44 2.71 -14.44 -17.63
N THR A 45 2.96 -15.74 -17.72
CA THR A 45 4.19 -16.37 -17.25
C THR A 45 5.46 -15.96 -17.99
N SER A 46 5.35 -15.36 -19.19
CA SER A 46 6.51 -14.79 -19.89
C SER A 46 6.98 -13.45 -19.30
N VAL A 47 6.11 -12.77 -18.54
CA VAL A 47 6.40 -11.48 -17.88
C VAL A 47 6.56 -11.65 -16.38
N HIS A 48 5.81 -12.58 -15.80
CA HIS A 48 5.80 -12.97 -14.39
C HIS A 48 6.11 -14.47 -14.28
N PRO A 49 7.38 -14.90 -14.41
CA PRO A 49 7.77 -16.31 -14.46
C PRO A 49 7.56 -17.07 -13.15
N ASP A 50 7.40 -16.36 -12.05
CA ASP A 50 7.00 -16.90 -10.73
C ASP A 50 5.59 -17.51 -10.71
N LEU A 51 4.78 -17.28 -11.76
CA LEU A 51 3.44 -17.83 -11.93
C LEU A 51 3.39 -19.07 -12.84
N ILE A 52 4.53 -19.66 -13.20
CA ILE A 52 4.60 -20.91 -13.98
C ILE A 52 3.92 -22.03 -13.17
N GLY A 53 2.90 -22.65 -13.77
CA GLY A 53 2.08 -23.69 -13.13
C GLY A 53 0.85 -23.17 -12.37
N ASP A 54 0.73 -21.87 -12.15
CA ASP A 54 -0.37 -21.25 -11.42
C ASP A 54 -1.30 -20.41 -12.31
N CYS A 55 -0.85 -19.99 -13.51
CA CYS A 55 -1.60 -19.05 -14.35
C CYS A 55 -1.40 -19.32 -15.85
N ASP A 56 -2.51 -19.58 -16.56
CA ASP A 56 -2.53 -19.79 -18.02
C ASP A 56 -3.07 -18.56 -18.79
N LEU A 57 -3.30 -17.44 -18.13
CA LEU A 57 -3.83 -16.24 -18.75
C LEU A 57 -2.84 -15.62 -19.74
N VAL A 58 -3.39 -14.96 -20.75
CA VAL A 58 -2.67 -14.21 -21.78
C VAL A 58 -3.03 -12.72 -21.66
N PHE A 59 -2.06 -11.84 -21.79
CA PHE A 59 -2.30 -10.41 -21.78
C PHE A 59 -3.13 -9.96 -22.99
N THR A 60 -4.13 -9.12 -22.75
CA THR A 60 -4.94 -8.48 -23.79
C THR A 60 -4.77 -6.95 -23.75
N ASP A 61 -4.97 -6.29 -24.88
CA ASP A 61 -5.14 -4.83 -24.99
C ASP A 61 -6.61 -4.44 -25.02
N GLN A 62 -7.53 -5.41 -25.05
CA GLN A 62 -8.97 -5.14 -25.03
C GLN A 62 -9.46 -4.98 -23.59
N VAL A 63 -10.23 -3.92 -23.35
CA VAL A 63 -10.87 -3.65 -22.07
C VAL A 63 -12.34 -4.08 -22.17
N GLN A 64 -12.72 -5.06 -21.37
CA GLN A 64 -14.11 -5.47 -21.20
C GLN A 64 -14.67 -4.83 -19.94
N THR A 65 -15.78 -4.13 -20.05
CA THR A 65 -16.43 -3.50 -18.89
C THR A 65 -17.69 -4.25 -18.44
N GLU A 66 -18.31 -5.02 -19.36
CA GLU A 66 -19.51 -5.79 -19.06
C GLU A 66 -19.19 -7.09 -18.30
N GLY A 67 -20.01 -7.39 -17.31
CA GLY A 67 -19.90 -8.61 -16.51
C GLY A 67 -18.71 -8.65 -15.56
N ILE A 68 -17.98 -7.53 -15.39
CA ILE A 68 -16.87 -7.38 -14.42
C ILE A 68 -17.42 -6.81 -13.11
N GLU A 69 -17.18 -7.52 -12.02
CA GLU A 69 -17.63 -7.14 -10.66
C GLU A 69 -16.56 -6.34 -9.90
N ALA A 70 -15.27 -6.62 -10.19
CA ALA A 70 -14.15 -5.87 -9.62
C ALA A 70 -13.07 -5.57 -10.67
N VAL A 71 -12.46 -4.39 -10.59
CA VAL A 71 -11.30 -4.03 -11.41
C VAL A 71 -10.21 -3.37 -10.57
N PHE A 72 -8.99 -3.87 -10.72
CA PHE A 72 -7.80 -3.25 -10.15
C PHE A 72 -7.09 -2.42 -11.23
N LEU A 73 -6.85 -1.15 -10.93
CA LEU A 73 -6.18 -0.22 -11.85
C LEU A 73 -4.74 0.01 -11.40
N GLY A 74 -3.81 -0.71 -12.03
CA GLY A 74 -2.36 -0.60 -11.84
C GLY A 74 -1.69 0.27 -12.89
N LEU A 75 -2.37 1.33 -13.34
CA LEU A 75 -1.86 2.27 -14.35
C LEU A 75 -0.81 3.23 -13.77
N PRO A 76 0.05 3.82 -14.62
CA PRO A 76 0.90 4.92 -14.20
C PRO A 76 0.12 6.06 -13.56
N HIS A 77 0.77 6.80 -12.63
CA HIS A 77 0.18 7.98 -12.01
C HIS A 77 -0.19 9.03 -13.07
N GLY A 78 -1.39 9.59 -12.97
CA GLY A 78 -1.95 10.58 -13.91
C GLY A 78 -2.72 9.97 -15.08
N GLU A 79 -2.76 8.64 -15.25
CA GLU A 79 -3.41 7.98 -16.39
C GLU A 79 -4.78 7.39 -16.05
N THR A 80 -5.08 7.13 -14.76
CA THR A 80 -6.32 6.45 -14.37
C THR A 80 -7.56 7.30 -14.64
N LYS A 81 -7.47 8.61 -14.46
CA LYS A 81 -8.56 9.54 -14.74
C LYS A 81 -9.02 9.45 -16.21
N GLY A 82 -8.07 9.62 -17.13
CA GLY A 82 -8.36 9.51 -18.57
C GLY A 82 -8.79 8.10 -18.98
N PHE A 83 -8.29 7.06 -18.32
CA PHE A 83 -8.74 5.69 -18.56
C PHE A 83 -10.22 5.51 -18.21
N LEU A 84 -10.68 5.99 -17.05
CA LEU A 84 -12.07 5.87 -16.62
C LEU A 84 -13.03 6.79 -17.40
N GLU A 85 -12.54 7.88 -17.98
CA GLU A 85 -13.34 8.71 -18.91
C GLU A 85 -13.63 7.98 -20.23
N ASN A 86 -12.72 7.09 -20.66
CA ASN A 86 -12.86 6.34 -21.91
C ASN A 86 -13.46 4.93 -21.74
N HIS A 87 -13.55 4.42 -20.51
CA HIS A 87 -14.06 3.07 -20.23
C HIS A 87 -15.05 3.11 -19.06
N SER A 88 -16.34 3.00 -19.38
CA SER A 88 -17.42 3.04 -18.39
C SER A 88 -17.70 1.64 -17.83
N PHE A 89 -17.37 1.43 -16.57
CA PHE A 89 -17.80 0.25 -15.81
C PHE A 89 -19.18 0.48 -15.21
N SER A 90 -19.88 -0.61 -14.88
CA SER A 90 -21.14 -0.54 -14.15
C SER A 90 -20.97 0.16 -12.80
N ASP A 91 -22.00 0.88 -12.34
CA ASP A 91 -22.02 1.49 -11.00
C ASP A 91 -21.90 0.45 -9.86
N GLN A 92 -22.14 -0.82 -10.17
CA GLN A 92 -21.96 -1.94 -9.21
C GLN A 92 -20.56 -2.51 -9.21
N THR A 93 -19.74 -2.21 -10.22
CA THR A 93 -18.34 -2.66 -10.27
C THR A 93 -17.49 -1.96 -9.21
N VAL A 94 -16.81 -2.75 -8.40
CA VAL A 94 -15.82 -2.23 -7.44
C VAL A 94 -14.54 -1.86 -8.19
N ILE A 95 -14.16 -0.59 -8.14
CA ILE A 95 -12.95 -0.05 -8.76
C ILE A 95 -11.93 0.24 -7.68
N ILE A 96 -10.76 -0.39 -7.75
CA ILE A 96 -9.65 -0.18 -6.82
C ILE A 96 -8.47 0.41 -7.60
N ASP A 97 -8.22 1.70 -7.39
CA ASP A 97 -7.13 2.43 -8.06
C ASP A 97 -5.85 2.44 -7.22
N LEU A 98 -4.74 1.99 -7.81
CA LEU A 98 -3.43 2.00 -7.17
C LEU A 98 -2.59 3.24 -7.54
N SER A 99 -3.11 4.11 -8.41
CA SER A 99 -2.45 5.37 -8.79
C SER A 99 -2.58 6.46 -7.70
N THR A 100 -2.09 7.65 -8.00
CA THR A 100 -2.27 8.83 -7.12
C THR A 100 -3.55 9.61 -7.44
N ASP A 101 -4.27 9.25 -8.50
CA ASP A 101 -5.22 10.14 -9.17
C ASP A 101 -6.45 10.50 -8.35
N PHE A 102 -6.85 9.60 -7.44
CA PHE A 102 -8.04 9.74 -6.61
C PHE A 102 -7.79 9.66 -5.10
N ARG A 103 -6.54 9.72 -4.65
CA ARG A 103 -6.22 9.68 -3.22
C ARG A 103 -6.69 10.92 -2.46
N ASP A 104 -7.06 11.97 -3.17
CA ASP A 104 -7.72 13.17 -2.64
C ASP A 104 -9.23 12.97 -2.40
N GLU A 105 -9.72 11.74 -2.56
CA GLU A 105 -11.12 11.36 -2.45
C GLU A 105 -12.04 12.04 -3.49
N SER A 106 -11.49 12.58 -4.58
CA SER A 106 -12.28 13.10 -5.70
C SER A 106 -13.08 12.01 -6.41
N ASN A 107 -14.12 12.41 -7.14
CA ASN A 107 -14.96 11.55 -7.96
C ASN A 107 -15.62 10.36 -7.23
N GLY A 108 -15.91 10.53 -5.92
CA GLY A 108 -16.57 9.51 -5.10
C GLY A 108 -15.65 8.37 -4.66
N PHE A 109 -14.34 8.50 -4.86
CA PHE A 109 -13.38 7.55 -4.31
C PHE A 109 -13.23 7.73 -2.80
N ILE A 110 -13.03 6.62 -2.10
CA ILE A 110 -12.72 6.58 -0.66
C ILE A 110 -11.25 6.21 -0.50
N TYR A 111 -10.55 6.89 0.40
CA TYR A 111 -9.17 6.55 0.71
C TYR A 111 -9.08 5.18 1.39
N GLY A 112 -8.43 4.25 0.72
CA GLY A 112 -8.42 2.81 1.02
C GLY A 112 -7.41 2.40 2.09
N LEU A 113 -7.37 3.10 3.24
CA LEU A 113 -6.61 2.69 4.42
C LEU A 113 -7.57 2.03 5.43
N PRO A 114 -7.63 0.68 5.50
CA PRO A 114 -8.63 -0.04 6.29
C PRO A 114 -8.64 0.31 7.77
N GLU A 115 -7.49 0.61 8.36
CA GLU A 115 -7.34 0.91 9.79
C GLU A 115 -8.15 2.12 10.25
N ILE A 116 -8.53 3.03 9.35
CA ILE A 116 -9.35 4.21 9.66
C ILE A 116 -10.64 4.31 8.84
N ASN A 117 -10.72 3.63 7.71
CA ASN A 117 -11.84 3.78 6.75
C ASN A 117 -12.61 2.47 6.51
N LYS A 118 -12.47 1.45 7.36
CA LYS A 118 -13.08 0.12 7.15
C LYS A 118 -14.56 0.18 6.74
N ASN A 119 -15.39 0.88 7.49
CA ASN A 119 -16.84 0.99 7.22
C ASN A 119 -17.13 1.73 5.90
N ARG A 120 -16.35 2.77 5.58
CA ARG A 120 -16.47 3.52 4.33
C ARG A 120 -16.09 2.67 3.12
N ILE A 121 -15.02 1.87 3.25
CA ILE A 121 -14.58 0.93 2.20
C ILE A 121 -15.65 -0.14 1.94
N GLN A 122 -16.23 -0.72 2.99
CA GLN A 122 -17.28 -1.73 2.87
C GLN A 122 -18.53 -1.23 2.12
N SER A 123 -18.83 0.05 2.21
CA SER A 123 -19.98 0.66 1.52
C SER A 123 -19.64 1.31 0.18
N SER A 124 -18.37 1.32 -0.24
CA SER A 124 -17.94 2.00 -1.45
C SER A 124 -17.73 1.04 -2.63
N LYS A 125 -17.94 1.57 -3.84
CA LYS A 125 -17.57 0.94 -5.12
C LYS A 125 -16.31 1.58 -5.73
N ARG A 126 -15.76 2.63 -5.14
CA ARG A 126 -14.61 3.38 -5.65
C ARG A 126 -13.60 3.57 -4.54
N ILE A 127 -12.43 2.92 -4.66
CA ILE A 127 -11.42 2.86 -3.59
C ILE A 127 -10.07 3.31 -4.16
N ALA A 128 -9.50 4.37 -3.59
CA ALA A 128 -8.16 4.85 -3.91
C ALA A 128 -7.14 4.23 -2.94
N ASN A 129 -6.37 3.27 -3.41
CA ASN A 129 -5.40 2.56 -2.59
C ASN A 129 -4.22 3.46 -2.21
N PRO A 130 -3.82 3.55 -0.94
CA PRO A 130 -2.72 4.39 -0.46
C PRO A 130 -1.37 4.11 -1.12
N GLY A 131 -0.50 5.12 -1.13
CA GLY A 131 0.90 4.95 -1.51
C GLY A 131 1.71 4.20 -0.46
N CYS A 132 2.79 3.55 -0.90
CA CYS A 132 3.54 2.65 -0.02
C CYS A 132 4.19 3.36 1.18
N PHE A 133 4.89 4.48 0.97
CA PHE A 133 5.41 5.29 2.08
C PHE A 133 4.28 5.92 2.90
N ALA A 134 3.20 6.36 2.26
CA ALA A 134 2.06 6.91 2.98
C ALA A 134 1.47 5.88 3.94
N THR A 135 1.29 4.64 3.51
CA THR A 135 0.82 3.55 4.38
C THR A 135 1.72 3.38 5.60
N GLY A 136 3.05 3.22 5.40
CA GLY A 136 3.98 3.00 6.51
C GLY A 136 4.05 4.18 7.48
N ILE A 137 4.03 5.41 6.97
CA ILE A 137 4.11 6.64 7.78
C ILE A 137 2.80 6.88 8.54
N GLN A 138 1.66 6.72 7.88
CA GLN A 138 0.35 6.91 8.51
C GLN A 138 0.14 5.89 9.62
N LEU A 139 0.38 4.60 9.35
CA LEU A 139 0.24 3.56 10.38
C LEU A 139 1.21 3.77 11.56
N ALA A 140 2.40 4.31 11.34
CA ALA A 140 3.29 4.68 12.42
C ALA A 140 2.75 5.82 13.30
N LEU A 141 1.95 6.74 12.75
CA LEU A 141 1.65 8.02 13.41
C LEU A 141 0.19 8.24 13.77
N LEU A 142 -0.74 7.49 13.20
CA LEU A 142 -2.18 7.65 13.45
C LEU A 142 -2.56 7.67 14.94
N PRO A 143 -2.03 6.78 15.81
CA PRO A 143 -2.35 6.86 17.24
C PRO A 143 -1.87 8.17 17.88
N ALA A 144 -0.66 8.62 17.58
CA ALA A 144 -0.11 9.87 18.11
C ALA A 144 -0.87 11.10 17.61
N ILE A 145 -1.25 11.12 16.32
CA ILE A 145 -2.06 12.19 15.72
C ILE A 145 -3.45 12.24 16.35
N SER A 146 -4.10 11.08 16.54
CA SER A 146 -5.43 11.00 17.15
C SER A 146 -5.46 11.48 18.61
N LYS A 147 -4.36 11.31 19.34
CA LYS A 147 -4.17 11.79 20.72
C LYS A 147 -3.70 13.26 20.79
N GLY A 148 -3.40 13.89 19.66
CA GLY A 148 -2.86 15.26 19.64
C GLY A 148 -1.46 15.39 20.26
N TRP A 149 -0.66 14.32 20.21
CA TRP A 149 0.68 14.33 20.80
C TRP A 149 1.73 15.05 19.93
N VAL A 150 1.51 15.08 18.61
CA VAL A 150 2.41 15.77 17.67
C VAL A 150 2.06 17.25 17.65
N LYS A 151 2.83 18.07 18.37
CA LYS A 151 2.64 19.51 18.50
C LYS A 151 3.71 20.34 17.83
N GLU A 152 4.83 19.71 17.48
CA GLU A 152 5.99 20.33 16.85
C GLU A 152 6.30 19.63 15.53
N THR A 153 7.41 20.01 14.89
CA THR A 153 7.88 19.39 13.65
C THR A 153 8.03 17.89 13.79
N LEU A 154 7.41 17.15 12.89
CA LEU A 154 7.48 15.71 12.80
C LEU A 154 8.64 15.29 11.88
N HIS A 155 9.60 14.59 12.43
CA HIS A 155 10.74 14.07 11.68
C HIS A 155 10.47 12.63 11.23
N VAL A 156 10.62 12.38 9.93
CA VAL A 156 10.39 11.06 9.35
C VAL A 156 11.53 10.70 8.40
N SER A 157 12.14 9.54 8.61
CA SER A 157 13.03 8.89 7.63
C SER A 157 12.37 7.64 7.10
N GLY A 158 12.50 7.37 5.80
CA GLY A 158 11.96 6.15 5.22
C GLY A 158 12.92 5.52 4.21
N ILE A 159 13.24 4.24 4.38
CA ILE A 159 14.09 3.49 3.45
C ILE A 159 13.21 2.52 2.67
N THR A 160 13.19 2.60 1.34
CA THR A 160 12.43 1.68 0.48
C THR A 160 13.33 0.81 -0.39
N GLY A 161 12.85 -0.39 -0.70
CA GLY A 161 13.44 -1.25 -1.72
C GLY A 161 13.36 -0.65 -3.12
N SER A 162 14.21 -1.15 -4.03
CA SER A 162 14.33 -0.66 -5.41
C SER A 162 13.06 -0.85 -6.24
N THR A 163 12.22 -1.85 -5.93
CA THR A 163 10.95 -2.09 -6.63
C THR A 163 9.94 -0.96 -6.48
N GLY A 164 10.10 -0.09 -5.46
CA GLY A 164 9.30 1.13 -5.30
C GLY A 164 9.45 2.15 -6.43
N ALA A 165 10.49 2.02 -7.30
CA ALA A 165 10.66 2.82 -8.50
C ALA A 165 9.84 2.33 -9.70
N GLY A 166 9.20 1.16 -9.61
CA GLY A 166 8.53 0.51 -10.72
C GLY A 166 9.51 -0.23 -11.66
N LYS A 167 8.95 -0.83 -12.72
CA LYS A 167 9.71 -1.67 -13.68
C LYS A 167 10.44 -0.86 -14.76
N LYS A 168 10.12 0.43 -14.93
CA LYS A 168 10.76 1.30 -15.92
C LYS A 168 12.26 1.41 -15.64
N LEU A 169 13.06 1.22 -16.67
CA LEU A 169 14.52 1.34 -16.57
C LEU A 169 14.92 2.77 -16.17
N ALA A 170 15.78 2.88 -15.17
CA ALA A 170 16.34 4.13 -14.70
C ALA A 170 17.76 3.89 -14.18
N GLU A 171 18.66 4.85 -14.38
CA GLU A 171 20.06 4.77 -13.94
C GLU A 171 20.18 4.40 -12.46
N THR A 172 19.39 5.06 -11.61
CA THR A 172 19.40 4.85 -10.14
C THR A 172 18.83 3.49 -9.70
N SER A 173 18.23 2.73 -10.61
CA SER A 173 17.75 1.36 -10.40
C SER A 173 18.64 0.31 -11.05
N HIS A 174 19.66 0.73 -11.80
CA HIS A 174 20.62 -0.17 -12.42
C HIS A 174 21.42 -0.93 -11.36
N PHE A 175 21.71 -2.21 -11.62
CA PHE A 175 22.38 -3.08 -10.65
C PHE A 175 23.69 -2.47 -10.11
N SER A 176 24.59 -2.02 -10.99
CA SER A 176 25.87 -1.42 -10.58
C SER A 176 25.73 -0.13 -9.78
N TYR A 177 24.64 0.62 -9.96
CA TYR A 177 24.36 1.81 -9.16
C TYR A 177 23.78 1.44 -7.79
N ARG A 178 22.91 0.43 -7.73
CA ARG A 178 22.13 0.11 -6.52
C ARG A 178 22.82 -0.87 -5.59
N THR A 179 23.64 -1.77 -6.11
CA THR A 179 24.35 -2.75 -5.28
C THR A 179 25.34 -2.06 -4.33
N GLY A 180 25.25 -2.36 -3.04
CA GLY A 180 26.09 -1.76 -2.01
C GLY A 180 25.87 -0.25 -1.80
N ASN A 181 24.78 0.33 -2.30
CA ASN A 181 24.55 1.77 -2.30
C ASN A 181 23.17 2.15 -1.75
N MET A 182 23.10 3.27 -1.05
CA MET A 182 21.86 3.92 -0.60
C MET A 182 21.88 5.39 -1.02
N SER A 183 20.74 5.92 -1.42
CA SER A 183 20.64 7.31 -1.86
C SER A 183 19.33 7.96 -1.41
N VAL A 184 19.40 9.25 -1.02
CA VAL A 184 18.23 10.09 -0.78
C VAL A 184 17.60 10.51 -2.10
N TYR A 185 16.28 10.74 -2.10
CA TYR A 185 15.57 11.34 -3.23
C TYR A 185 14.35 12.12 -2.76
N LYS A 186 13.88 13.12 -3.53
CA LYS A 186 12.70 13.94 -3.23
C LYS A 186 12.64 14.45 -1.78
N LEU A 187 13.78 14.91 -1.25
CA LEU A 187 13.90 15.45 0.10
C LEU A 187 12.81 16.50 0.37
N PHE A 188 12.02 16.30 1.43
CA PHE A 188 10.90 17.13 1.88
C PHE A 188 9.80 17.40 0.82
N ASN A 189 9.89 16.78 -0.35
CA ASN A 189 8.98 17.01 -1.48
C ASN A 189 8.50 15.68 -2.12
N HIS A 190 8.16 14.71 -1.29
CA HIS A 190 7.65 13.43 -1.78
C HIS A 190 6.13 13.52 -2.03
N GLN A 191 5.65 12.96 -3.15
CA GLN A 191 4.23 13.04 -3.54
C GLN A 191 3.27 12.47 -2.48
N HIS A 192 3.71 11.50 -1.66
CA HIS A 192 2.89 10.92 -0.60
C HIS A 192 2.62 11.87 0.57
N LEU A 193 3.36 12.98 0.71
CA LEU A 193 3.10 13.97 1.77
C LEU A 193 1.70 14.58 1.65
N LYS A 194 1.16 14.70 0.44
CA LYS A 194 -0.18 15.25 0.22
C LYS A 194 -1.25 14.37 0.86
N GLU A 195 -1.22 13.05 0.59
CA GLU A 195 -2.19 12.09 1.16
C GLU A 195 -2.01 11.90 2.67
N ILE A 196 -0.76 11.96 3.18
CA ILE A 196 -0.46 11.88 4.61
C ILE A 196 -1.07 13.08 5.36
N LYS A 197 -0.81 14.30 4.90
CA LYS A 197 -1.35 15.52 5.50
C LYS A 197 -2.88 15.54 5.49
N GLN A 198 -3.48 15.12 4.38
CA GLN A 198 -4.94 14.99 4.28
C GLN A 198 -5.49 14.06 5.36
N THR A 199 -4.94 12.86 5.50
CA THR A 199 -5.37 11.88 6.52
C THR A 199 -5.19 12.43 7.94
N PHE A 200 -4.03 13.04 8.23
CA PHE A 200 -3.78 13.58 9.57
C PHE A 200 -4.76 14.69 9.94
N SER A 201 -5.07 15.58 9.00
CA SER A 201 -6.09 16.63 9.20
C SER A 201 -7.51 16.07 9.35
N GLN A 202 -7.83 14.95 8.70
CA GLN A 202 -9.12 14.25 8.88
C GLN A 202 -9.25 13.60 10.26
N ILE A 203 -8.15 13.04 10.79
CA ILE A 203 -8.11 12.39 12.11
C ILE A 203 -8.08 13.42 13.24
N ASN A 204 -7.34 14.50 13.05
CA ASN A 204 -7.22 15.60 14.01
C ASN A 204 -7.24 16.94 13.27
N SER A 205 -8.38 17.63 13.32
CA SER A 205 -8.57 18.93 12.65
C SER A 205 -7.67 20.05 13.15
N PHE A 206 -7.02 19.87 14.31
CA PHE A 206 -6.04 20.81 14.87
C PHE A 206 -4.59 20.48 14.50
N TYR A 207 -4.38 19.42 13.71
CA TYR A 207 -3.04 19.06 13.26
C TYR A 207 -2.55 20.04 12.19
N ASP A 208 -1.49 20.77 12.49
CA ASP A 208 -0.83 21.74 11.60
C ASP A 208 0.70 21.60 11.56
N SER A 209 1.25 20.58 12.23
CA SER A 209 2.69 20.38 12.33
C SER A 209 3.33 20.07 10.98
N GLU A 210 4.55 20.61 10.79
CA GLU A 210 5.35 20.32 9.59
C GLU A 210 5.85 18.88 9.60
N ILE A 211 5.89 18.25 8.43
CA ILE A 211 6.45 16.90 8.24
C ILE A 211 7.74 17.02 7.43
N LEU A 212 8.87 16.77 8.07
CA LEU A 212 10.18 16.69 7.43
C LEU A 212 10.48 15.24 7.06
N PHE A 213 10.12 14.87 5.83
CA PHE A 213 10.29 13.51 5.33
C PHE A 213 11.55 13.36 4.47
N VAL A 214 12.43 12.44 4.90
CA VAL A 214 13.67 12.08 4.19
C VAL A 214 13.54 10.67 3.63
N PRO A 215 13.17 10.51 2.34
CA PRO A 215 13.10 9.19 1.72
C PRO A 215 14.45 8.74 1.17
N TYR A 216 14.78 7.48 1.44
CA TYR A 216 15.95 6.80 0.89
C TYR A 216 15.55 5.60 0.04
N ARG A 217 16.38 5.29 -0.96
CA ARG A 217 16.31 4.02 -1.66
C ARG A 217 17.48 3.15 -1.22
N GLY A 218 17.13 1.99 -0.61
CA GLY A 218 18.08 1.05 -0.03
C GLY A 218 18.61 0.02 -1.04
N ASN A 219 19.59 -0.77 -0.59
CA ASN A 219 20.22 -1.86 -1.34
C ASN A 219 19.47 -3.19 -1.13
N PHE A 220 18.17 -3.18 -1.32
CA PHE A 220 17.30 -4.37 -1.29
C PHE A 220 16.13 -4.18 -2.26
N SER A 221 15.48 -5.26 -2.64
CA SER A 221 14.41 -5.21 -3.64
C SER A 221 13.07 -4.79 -3.05
N ARG A 222 12.69 -5.33 -1.88
CA ARG A 222 11.36 -5.18 -1.28
C ARG A 222 11.45 -4.75 0.18
N GLY A 223 10.44 -4.00 0.59
CA GLY A 223 10.25 -3.54 1.96
C GLY A 223 10.34 -2.03 2.09
N ILE A 224 9.72 -1.52 3.14
CA ILE A 224 9.84 -0.14 3.62
C ILE A 224 10.08 -0.20 5.13
N TRP A 225 11.11 0.53 5.54
CA TRP A 225 11.40 0.85 6.93
C TRP A 225 11.15 2.32 7.17
N ILE A 226 10.34 2.67 8.17
CA ILE A 226 10.10 4.04 8.63
C ILE A 226 10.66 4.20 10.03
N THR A 227 11.30 5.34 10.26
CA THR A 227 11.60 5.88 11.59
C THR A 227 10.97 7.25 11.68
N ALA A 228 10.02 7.43 12.59
CA ALA A 228 9.38 8.72 12.85
C ALA A 228 9.61 9.10 14.32
N TYR A 229 9.86 10.39 14.60
CA TYR A 229 10.02 10.85 15.98
C TYR A 229 9.58 12.30 16.15
N PHE A 230 9.18 12.63 17.38
CA PHE A 230 8.76 13.96 17.81
C PHE A 230 8.86 14.08 19.34
N PRO A 231 8.93 15.31 19.92
CA PRO A 231 8.94 15.51 21.35
C PRO A 231 7.69 14.95 22.04
N PHE A 232 7.88 14.23 23.15
CA PHE A 232 6.78 13.58 23.88
C PHE A 232 7.00 13.62 25.39
N GLU A 233 6.06 14.19 26.13
CA GLU A 233 6.13 14.35 27.59
C GLU A 233 5.56 13.14 28.36
N GLY A 234 4.71 12.29 27.73
CA GLY A 234 4.12 11.11 28.35
C GLY A 234 5.11 10.00 28.69
N THR A 235 4.63 8.89 29.19
CA THR A 235 5.45 7.72 29.54
C THR A 235 5.55 6.71 28.40
N GLN A 236 6.52 5.79 28.47
CA GLN A 236 6.63 4.65 27.55
C GLN A 236 5.34 3.79 27.57
N ASP A 237 4.84 3.48 28.75
CA ASP A 237 3.65 2.63 28.93
C ASP A 237 2.40 3.29 28.37
N GLU A 238 2.25 4.60 28.56
CA GLU A 238 1.15 5.37 27.95
C GLU A 238 1.18 5.30 26.44
N ALA A 239 2.36 5.48 25.82
CA ALA A 239 2.51 5.41 24.39
C ALA A 239 2.22 4.00 23.85
N LEU A 240 2.83 2.97 24.45
CA LEU A 240 2.63 1.58 24.06
C LEU A 240 1.16 1.18 24.14
N LYS A 241 0.51 1.47 25.25
CA LYS A 241 -0.91 1.18 25.48
C LYS A 241 -1.80 1.86 24.44
N ALA A 242 -1.57 3.13 24.12
CA ALA A 242 -2.36 3.85 23.13
C ALA A 242 -2.24 3.24 21.72
N TYR A 243 -1.03 2.78 21.34
CA TYR A 243 -0.82 2.10 20.08
C TYR A 243 -1.48 0.72 20.03
N GLN A 244 -1.37 -0.07 21.10
CA GLN A 244 -2.03 -1.38 21.22
C GLN A 244 -3.55 -1.24 21.17
N GLU A 245 -4.14 -0.29 21.90
CA GLU A 245 -5.58 -0.03 21.87
C GLU A 245 -6.07 0.44 20.49
N PHE A 246 -5.31 1.31 19.81
CA PHE A 246 -5.69 1.82 18.48
C PHE A 246 -5.75 0.71 17.43
N TYR A 247 -4.82 -0.25 17.48
CA TYR A 247 -4.70 -1.33 16.49
C TYR A 247 -5.24 -2.68 16.97
N GLN A 248 -5.95 -2.76 18.10
CA GLN A 248 -6.44 -4.04 18.65
C GLN A 248 -7.30 -4.84 17.68
N ASP A 249 -8.09 -4.16 16.84
CA ASP A 249 -9.00 -4.76 15.85
C ASP A 249 -8.45 -4.71 14.42
N ALA A 250 -7.20 -4.26 14.21
CA ALA A 250 -6.59 -4.19 12.91
C ALA A 250 -6.17 -5.57 12.41
N ALA A 251 -6.60 -5.94 11.19
CA ALA A 251 -6.32 -7.26 10.64
C ALA A 251 -4.83 -7.49 10.35
N PHE A 252 -4.07 -6.42 10.00
CA PHE A 252 -2.70 -6.51 9.50
C PHE A 252 -1.72 -5.53 10.13
N THR A 253 -2.11 -4.73 11.13
CA THR A 253 -1.21 -3.81 11.83
C THR A 253 -0.99 -4.31 13.25
N PHE A 254 0.28 -4.57 13.60
CA PHE A 254 0.69 -5.19 14.86
C PHE A 254 1.71 -4.33 15.59
N VAL A 255 1.53 -4.14 16.89
CA VAL A 255 2.47 -3.42 17.76
C VAL A 255 3.32 -4.45 18.50
N SER A 256 4.63 -4.37 18.30
CA SER A 256 5.63 -5.23 18.95
C SER A 256 6.22 -4.54 20.18
N GLU A 257 6.32 -5.27 21.28
CA GLU A 257 7.05 -4.83 22.47
C GLU A 257 8.57 -5.02 22.33
N GLN A 258 8.99 -5.81 21.36
CA GLN A 258 10.40 -6.07 21.05
C GLN A 258 10.82 -5.32 19.80
N ASP A 259 12.14 -5.13 19.66
CA ASP A 259 12.73 -4.60 18.42
C ASP A 259 12.25 -5.37 17.19
N ILE A 260 12.07 -4.66 16.11
CA ILE A 260 11.61 -5.22 14.85
C ILE A 260 12.69 -5.10 13.78
N ASP A 261 12.57 -5.92 12.74
CA ASP A 261 13.38 -5.82 11.54
C ASP A 261 12.53 -5.91 10.27
N LEU A 262 13.10 -5.49 9.14
CA LEU A 262 12.38 -5.43 7.87
C LEU A 262 11.93 -6.82 7.36
N LYS A 263 12.73 -7.88 7.60
CA LYS A 263 12.43 -9.22 7.11
C LYS A 263 11.16 -9.82 7.72
N GLN A 264 10.77 -9.37 8.92
CA GLN A 264 9.51 -9.80 9.55
C GLN A 264 8.27 -9.39 8.75
N ALA A 265 8.35 -8.28 7.99
CA ALA A 265 7.23 -7.75 7.20
C ALA A 265 7.31 -8.11 5.72
N VAL A 266 8.50 -8.26 5.15
CA VAL A 266 8.68 -8.58 3.71
C VAL A 266 7.96 -9.87 3.33
N ASN A 267 7.32 -9.84 2.16
CA ASN A 267 6.46 -10.90 1.63
C ASN A 267 5.17 -11.17 2.44
N THR A 268 4.74 -10.22 3.28
CA THR A 268 3.47 -10.30 4.02
C THR A 268 2.64 -9.03 3.83
N ASN A 269 1.34 -9.12 4.13
CA ASN A 269 0.47 -7.92 4.20
C ASN A 269 0.52 -7.24 5.57
N LYS A 270 1.54 -7.49 6.37
CA LYS A 270 1.67 -6.94 7.72
C LYS A 270 2.31 -5.55 7.70
N CYS A 271 1.84 -4.69 8.59
CA CYS A 271 2.57 -3.58 9.15
C CYS A 271 2.98 -3.95 10.57
N ILE A 272 4.27 -3.90 10.88
CA ILE A 272 4.79 -4.19 12.22
C ILE A 272 5.36 -2.89 12.76
N LEU A 273 4.87 -2.48 13.92
CA LEU A 273 5.25 -1.26 14.62
C LEU A 273 6.02 -1.59 15.89
N HIS A 274 7.00 -0.75 16.21
CA HIS A 274 7.62 -0.70 17.54
C HIS A 274 7.67 0.75 18.02
N VAL A 275 7.35 0.96 19.30
CA VAL A 275 7.21 2.29 19.91
C VAL A 275 8.16 2.40 21.09
N GLN A 276 9.04 3.39 21.06
CA GLN A 276 10.05 3.60 22.07
C GLN A 276 10.12 5.06 22.50
N LYS A 277 10.09 5.33 23.81
CA LYS A 277 10.42 6.66 24.35
C LYS A 277 11.89 6.71 24.73
N GLN A 278 12.62 7.66 24.14
CA GLN A 278 14.04 7.87 24.40
C GLN A 278 14.38 9.37 24.39
N GLU A 279 15.13 9.86 25.37
CA GLU A 279 15.62 11.25 25.45
C GLU A 279 14.51 12.29 25.19
N GLY A 280 13.33 12.11 25.78
CA GLY A 280 12.19 13.03 25.61
C GLY A 280 11.49 12.96 24.25
N GLN A 281 11.90 12.03 23.37
CA GLN A 281 11.27 11.79 22.08
C GLN A 281 10.43 10.52 22.11
N LEU A 282 9.29 10.51 21.44
CA LEU A 282 8.64 9.27 21.04
C LEU A 282 9.14 8.88 19.66
N VAL A 283 9.76 7.72 19.57
CA VAL A 283 10.30 7.15 18.34
C VAL A 283 9.43 5.98 17.93
N ILE A 284 8.96 5.98 16.69
CA ILE A 284 8.13 4.93 16.13
C ILE A 284 8.84 4.33 14.92
N TYR A 285 9.02 3.03 14.96
CA TYR A 285 9.49 2.24 13.83
C TYR A 285 8.30 1.55 13.17
N SER A 286 8.30 1.51 11.83
CA SER A 286 7.30 0.79 11.05
C SER A 286 7.96 0.02 9.92
N ALA A 287 7.63 -1.26 9.81
CA ALA A 287 8.10 -2.14 8.75
C ALA A 287 6.91 -2.68 7.95
N ILE A 288 6.94 -2.52 6.62
CA ILE A 288 5.96 -3.10 5.68
C ILE A 288 6.67 -3.64 4.44
N ASP A 289 5.99 -4.50 3.69
CA ASP A 289 6.36 -4.80 2.31
C ASP A 289 5.75 -3.72 1.38
N ASN A 290 6.60 -3.04 0.59
CA ASN A 290 6.18 -1.93 -0.26
C ASN A 290 5.25 -2.34 -1.41
N LEU A 291 5.26 -3.62 -1.83
CA LEU A 291 4.39 -4.17 -2.88
C LEU A 291 3.14 -4.88 -2.32
N LEU A 292 3.14 -5.25 -1.03
CA LEU A 292 1.99 -5.90 -0.38
C LEU A 292 1.21 -4.90 0.48
N LYS A 293 1.48 -4.77 1.77
CA LYS A 293 0.76 -3.78 2.62
C LYS A 293 0.91 -2.36 2.06
N GLY A 294 2.02 -2.06 1.39
CA GLY A 294 2.24 -0.78 0.72
C GLY A 294 1.51 -0.61 -0.62
N ALA A 295 0.93 -1.67 -1.22
CA ALA A 295 0.31 -1.60 -2.55
C ALA A 295 -0.74 -2.70 -2.77
N SER A 296 -0.34 -3.81 -3.43
CA SER A 296 -1.27 -4.83 -3.96
C SER A 296 -1.94 -5.65 -2.87
N GLY A 297 -1.24 -5.95 -1.77
CA GLY A 297 -1.85 -6.67 -0.66
C GLY A 297 -2.93 -5.83 0.04
N GLN A 298 -2.71 -4.52 0.22
CA GLN A 298 -3.73 -3.61 0.73
C GLN A 298 -4.90 -3.45 -0.25
N ALA A 299 -4.63 -3.45 -1.56
CA ALA A 299 -5.68 -3.43 -2.57
C ALA A 299 -6.56 -4.70 -2.50
N VAL A 300 -5.99 -5.88 -2.27
CA VAL A 300 -6.74 -7.13 -2.04
C VAL A 300 -7.49 -7.09 -0.70
N GLN A 301 -6.92 -6.51 0.37
CA GLN A 301 -7.63 -6.27 1.63
C GLN A 301 -8.85 -5.36 1.40
N ASN A 302 -8.72 -4.30 0.62
CA ASN A 302 -9.81 -3.41 0.23
C ASN A 302 -10.89 -4.14 -0.62
N PHE A 303 -10.47 -5.01 -1.54
CA PHE A 303 -11.37 -5.89 -2.28
C PHE A 303 -12.18 -6.79 -1.34
N ASN A 304 -11.52 -7.45 -0.39
CA ASN A 304 -12.20 -8.30 0.59
C ASN A 304 -13.27 -7.52 1.37
N LEU A 305 -12.93 -6.33 1.86
CA LEU A 305 -13.86 -5.46 2.58
C LEU A 305 -15.06 -5.03 1.71
N ALA A 306 -14.82 -4.61 0.46
CA ALA A 306 -15.86 -4.13 -0.45
C ALA A 306 -16.87 -5.23 -0.83
N PHE A 307 -16.47 -6.50 -0.76
CA PHE A 307 -17.33 -7.65 -1.00
C PHE A 307 -17.80 -8.36 0.28
N GLY A 308 -17.54 -7.78 1.46
CA GLY A 308 -17.96 -8.35 2.73
C GLY A 308 -17.27 -9.67 3.09
N LEU A 309 -16.08 -9.90 2.55
CA LEU A 309 -15.25 -11.06 2.87
C LEU A 309 -14.41 -10.81 4.13
N ASP A 310 -13.86 -11.88 4.70
CA ASP A 310 -12.83 -11.72 5.74
C ASP A 310 -11.60 -11.01 5.14
N GLU A 311 -11.12 -9.96 5.83
CA GLU A 311 -9.99 -9.14 5.39
C GLU A 311 -8.73 -9.94 5.06
N LYS A 312 -8.52 -11.08 5.73
CA LYS A 312 -7.34 -11.95 5.61
C LYS A 312 -7.44 -12.96 4.45
N THR A 313 -8.59 -13.04 3.77
CA THR A 313 -8.78 -13.99 2.67
C THR A 313 -7.74 -13.77 1.58
N GLY A 314 -7.00 -14.81 1.21
CA GLY A 314 -5.91 -14.74 0.21
C GLY A 314 -4.63 -14.01 0.68
N LEU A 315 -4.58 -13.49 1.92
CA LEU A 315 -3.49 -12.65 2.43
C LEU A 315 -2.72 -13.25 3.62
N ASN A 316 -2.97 -14.53 3.95
CA ASN A 316 -2.26 -15.23 5.03
C ASN A 316 -0.84 -15.66 4.61
N LEU A 317 -0.04 -14.70 4.21
CA LEU A 317 1.32 -14.89 3.74
C LEU A 317 2.31 -14.98 4.90
N LYS A 318 3.46 -15.61 4.65
CA LYS A 318 4.57 -15.71 5.59
C LYS A 318 5.77 -14.92 5.12
N SER A 319 6.43 -14.28 6.06
CA SER A 319 7.71 -13.60 5.82
C SER A 319 8.83 -14.60 5.54
N ILE A 320 9.88 -14.10 4.91
CA ILE A 320 11.13 -14.85 4.72
C ILE A 320 12.04 -14.50 5.89
N ALA A 321 12.28 -15.45 6.77
CA ALA A 321 13.02 -15.22 8.01
C ALA A 321 14.53 -14.95 7.79
N PHE A 322 15.12 -15.43 6.67
CA PHE A 322 16.55 -15.33 6.33
C PHE A 322 16.81 -15.33 4.83
#